data_9d1fbc345ebad76c243ffac649a9df2b
#
_entry.id   9d1fbc345ebad76c243ffac649a9df2b
#
_cell.length_a   1.000
_cell.length_b   1.000
_cell.length_c   1.000
_cell.angle_alpha   90.00
_cell.angle_beta   90.00
_cell.angle_gamma   90.00
#
_symmetry.space_group_name_H-M   'P 1'
#
loop_
_entity.id
_entity.type
_entity.pdbx_description
1 polymer ?
#
loop_
_entity_poly.entity_id
_entity_poly.type
_entity_poly.pdbx_seq_one_letter_code
_entity_poly.pdbx_strand_id
1 'polypeptide(L)'
;RVMKSLREFGYDLSDFSENDFLTHKVLIRQYLLETDIHPFVKGVVFEDIWKNKITSKIGKTKVYFPSLEDMIRMKKAAGRAKDREDLKFLKKLLKMKIEVIR
;
A
#
# COMPACT_ATOMS: atom_id res chain seq x y z
N ARG A 1 2.88 -3.39 16.37
CA ARG A 1 1.48 -3.47 15.91
C ARG A 1 1.33 -4.39 14.69
N VAL A 2 2.20 -4.22 13.69
CA VAL A 2 2.17 -5.06 12.48
C VAL A 2 2.39 -6.54 12.83
N MET A 3 3.41 -6.84 13.62
CA MET A 3 3.68 -8.22 14.04
C MET A 3 2.53 -8.82 14.84
N LYS A 4 1.93 -8.05 15.74
CA LYS A 4 0.77 -8.50 16.50
C LYS A 4 -0.40 -8.86 15.57
N SER A 5 -0.70 -8.00 14.61
CA SER A 5 -1.78 -8.23 13.63
C SER A 5 -1.52 -9.49 12.79
N LEU A 6 -0.29 -9.70 12.34
CA LEU A 6 0.09 -10.87 11.56
C LEU A 6 -0.03 -12.17 12.37
N ARG A 7 0.36 -12.13 13.66
CA ARG A 7 0.19 -13.28 14.56
C ARG A 7 -1.28 -13.60 14.79
N GLU A 8 -2.10 -12.59 15.03
CA GLU A 8 -3.55 -12.74 15.21
C GLU A 8 -4.22 -13.31 13.96
N PHE A 9 -3.71 -12.96 12.78
CA PHE A 9 -4.14 -13.53 11.51
C PHE A 9 -3.79 -15.02 11.37
N GLY A 10 -2.72 -15.47 12.05
CA GLY A 10 -2.32 -16.87 12.09
C GLY A 10 -0.94 -17.18 11.52
N TYR A 11 -0.16 -16.17 11.12
CA TYR A 11 1.20 -16.40 10.64
C TYR A 11 2.16 -16.74 11.79
N ASP A 12 3.08 -17.65 11.51
CA ASP A 12 4.25 -17.91 12.34
C ASP A 12 5.34 -16.90 12.00
N LEU A 13 5.72 -16.07 12.95
CA LEU A 13 6.73 -15.03 12.77
C LEU A 13 8.05 -15.36 13.47
N SER A 14 8.30 -16.63 13.83
CA SER A 14 9.50 -17.02 14.59
C SER A 14 10.81 -16.69 13.86
N ASP A 15 10.80 -16.64 12.52
CA ASP A 15 11.97 -16.32 11.70
C ASP A 15 12.17 -14.81 11.46
N PHE A 16 11.28 -13.97 11.99
CA PHE A 16 11.32 -12.53 11.76
C PHE A 16 11.52 -11.76 13.06
N SER A 17 12.27 -10.66 12.97
CA SER A 17 12.40 -9.69 14.05
C SER A 17 11.57 -8.44 13.72
N GLU A 18 11.27 -7.65 14.76
CA GLU A 18 10.60 -6.38 14.57
C GLU A 18 11.38 -5.46 13.61
N ASN A 19 12.71 -5.48 13.71
CA ASN A 19 13.59 -4.69 12.86
C ASN A 19 13.48 -5.07 11.38
N ASP A 20 13.20 -6.34 11.05
CA ASP A 20 13.01 -6.77 9.66
C ASP A 20 11.86 -6.01 8.99
N PHE A 21 10.77 -5.81 9.71
CA PHE A 21 9.60 -5.07 9.20
C PHE A 21 9.83 -3.58 9.03
N LEU A 22 10.84 -3.03 9.70
CA LEU A 22 11.19 -1.61 9.61
C LEU A 22 12.22 -1.32 8.51
N THR A 23 13.03 -2.29 8.14
CA THR A 23 14.20 -2.09 7.28
C THR A 23 14.17 -2.80 5.94
N HIS A 24 13.34 -3.83 5.80
CA HIS A 24 13.31 -4.66 4.60
C HIS A 24 11.87 -4.89 4.14
N LYS A 25 11.71 -5.11 2.84
CA LYS A 25 10.48 -5.68 2.30
C LYS A 25 10.37 -7.12 2.82
N VAL A 26 9.25 -7.47 3.44
CA VAL A 26 9.00 -8.80 3.99
C VAL A 26 7.87 -9.46 3.21
N LEU A 27 8.14 -10.63 2.65
CA LEU A 27 7.14 -11.47 2.00
C LEU A 27 6.92 -12.71 2.86
N ILE A 28 5.68 -12.88 3.32
CA ILE A 28 5.29 -14.05 4.12
C ILE A 28 4.43 -14.97 3.27
N ARG A 29 4.87 -16.21 3.14
CA ARG A 29 4.12 -17.27 2.44
C ARG A 29 3.87 -18.42 3.39
N GLN A 30 2.64 -18.55 3.85
CA GLN A 30 2.23 -19.63 4.74
C GLN A 30 0.78 -20.02 4.43
N TYR A 31 0.45 -21.30 4.55
CA TYR A 31 -0.93 -21.79 4.37
C TYR A 31 -1.57 -21.43 3.02
N LEU A 32 -0.79 -21.43 1.94
CA LEU A 32 -1.21 -20.99 0.60
C LEU A 32 -1.59 -19.51 0.51
N LEU A 33 -1.22 -18.71 1.52
CA LEU A 33 -1.43 -17.28 1.55
C LEU A 33 -0.11 -16.53 1.39
N GLU A 34 -0.21 -15.35 0.82
CA GLU A 34 0.94 -14.44 0.70
C GLU A 34 0.57 -13.08 1.28
N THR A 35 1.49 -12.51 2.04
CA THR A 35 1.39 -11.13 2.52
C THR A 35 2.72 -10.42 2.30
N ASP A 36 2.64 -9.27 1.68
CA ASP A 36 3.80 -8.46 1.30
C ASP A 36 3.79 -7.17 2.13
N ILE A 37 4.84 -6.97 2.91
CA ILE A 37 4.98 -5.80 3.78
C ILE A 37 6.11 -4.93 3.27
N HIS A 38 5.78 -3.68 2.93
CA HIS A 38 6.74 -2.70 2.42
C HIS A 38 6.95 -1.59 3.46
N PRO A 39 8.13 -1.48 4.09
CA PRO A 39 8.42 -0.37 4.99
C PRO A 39 8.67 0.94 4.24
N PHE A 40 9.10 0.87 2.97
CA PHE A 40 9.40 2.02 2.13
C PHE A 40 8.82 1.83 0.74
N VAL A 41 8.30 2.90 0.17
CA VAL A 41 7.83 2.94 -1.21
C VAL A 41 8.46 4.14 -1.91
N LYS A 42 9.05 3.94 -3.08
CA LYS A 42 9.68 5.01 -3.84
C LYS A 42 8.69 6.14 -4.17
N GLY A 43 9.16 7.36 -4.09
CA GLY A 43 8.42 8.56 -4.51
C GLY A 43 7.52 9.17 -3.45
N VAL A 44 7.40 8.53 -2.28
CA VAL A 44 6.52 9.03 -1.20
C VAL A 44 7.13 8.80 0.17
N VAL A 45 6.64 9.57 1.14
CA VAL A 45 6.96 9.41 2.56
C VAL A 45 5.67 8.99 3.27
N PHE A 46 5.76 7.99 4.12
CA PHE A 46 4.58 7.40 4.78
C PHE A 46 3.75 8.45 5.53
N GLU A 47 4.37 9.36 6.24
CA GLU A 47 3.67 10.39 7.00
C GLU A 47 2.78 11.27 6.10
N ASP A 48 3.25 11.59 4.90
CA ASP A 48 2.49 12.38 3.94
C ASP A 48 1.30 11.58 3.37
N ILE A 49 1.54 10.32 3.04
CA ILE A 49 0.47 9.43 2.57
C ILE A 49 -0.60 9.28 3.64
N TRP A 50 -0.19 9.12 4.88
CA TRP A 50 -1.10 8.95 6.01
C TRP A 50 -1.98 10.18 6.22
N LYS A 51 -1.42 11.36 6.08
CA LYS A 51 -2.17 12.63 6.13
C LYS A 51 -3.26 12.70 5.07
N ASN A 52 -2.96 12.26 3.87
CA ASN A 52 -3.84 12.38 2.70
C ASN A 52 -4.67 11.13 2.44
N LYS A 53 -4.61 10.14 3.34
CA LYS A 53 -5.27 8.85 3.17
C LYS A 53 -6.77 8.99 2.94
N ILE A 54 -7.30 8.04 2.19
CA ILE A 54 -8.73 7.89 1.98
C ILE A 54 -9.22 6.74 2.85
N THR A 55 -10.27 6.99 3.62
CA THR A 55 -10.88 5.98 4.47
C THR A 55 -12.02 5.30 3.71
N SER A 56 -12.05 3.98 3.76
CA SER A 56 -13.10 3.17 3.15
C SER A 56 -13.39 1.97 4.04
N LYS A 57 -14.22 1.06 3.55
CA LYS A 57 -14.56 -0.18 4.25
C LYS A 57 -14.46 -1.37 3.31
N ILE A 58 -13.95 -2.48 3.84
CA ILE A 58 -14.05 -3.80 3.19
C ILE A 58 -14.92 -4.63 4.12
N GLY A 59 -16.16 -4.90 3.68
CA GLY A 59 -17.16 -5.49 4.58
C GLY A 59 -17.45 -4.54 5.75
N LYS A 60 -17.20 -4.99 6.97
CA LYS A 60 -17.38 -4.19 8.20
C LYS A 60 -16.06 -3.57 8.69
N THR A 61 -14.94 -3.87 8.03
CA THR A 61 -13.62 -3.43 8.45
C THR A 61 -13.26 -2.10 7.80
N LYS A 62 -12.90 -1.13 8.65
CA LYS A 62 -12.37 0.16 8.21
C LYS A 62 -10.95 -0.02 7.68
N VAL A 63 -10.68 0.50 6.49
CA VAL A 63 -9.38 0.43 5.85
C VAL A 63 -8.95 1.80 5.34
N TYR A 64 -7.63 1.98 5.19
CA TYR A 64 -7.05 3.23 4.69
C TYR A 64 -6.30 2.96 3.40
N PHE A 65 -6.50 3.84 2.43
CA PHE A 65 -5.82 3.79 1.14
C PHE A 65 -5.06 5.08 0.90
N PRO A 66 -3.96 5.03 0.14
CA PRO A 66 -3.33 6.24 -0.34
C PRO A 66 -4.30 7.05 -1.20
N SER A 67 -4.13 8.38 -1.24
CA SER A 67 -4.87 9.21 -2.17
C SER A 67 -4.53 8.84 -3.61
N LEU A 68 -5.39 9.21 -4.55
CA LEU A 68 -5.14 8.97 -5.97
C LEU A 68 -3.86 9.65 -6.44
N GLU A 69 -3.60 10.87 -5.96
CA GLU A 69 -2.39 11.64 -6.24
C GLU A 69 -1.15 10.92 -5.72
N ASP A 70 -1.19 10.36 -4.53
CA ASP A 70 -0.07 9.62 -3.95
C ASP A 70 0.16 8.30 -4.68
N MET A 71 -0.89 7.60 -5.09
CA MET A 71 -0.76 6.40 -5.92
C MET A 71 -0.06 6.71 -7.26
N ILE A 72 -0.40 7.85 -7.87
CA ILE A 72 0.26 8.30 -9.10
C ILE A 72 1.76 8.54 -8.87
N ARG A 73 2.12 9.20 -7.76
CA ARG A 73 3.54 9.42 -7.40
C ARG A 73 4.29 8.10 -7.23
N MET A 74 3.68 7.14 -6.54
CA MET A 74 4.29 5.82 -6.32
C MET A 74 4.51 5.07 -7.64
N LYS A 75 3.54 5.09 -8.54
CA LYS A 75 3.63 4.42 -9.84
C LYS A 75 4.66 5.08 -10.75
N LYS A 76 4.75 6.41 -10.76
CA LYS A 76 5.80 7.14 -11.48
C LYS A 76 7.19 6.77 -10.99
N ALA A 77 7.39 6.72 -9.68
CA ALA A 77 8.68 6.42 -9.09
C ALA A 77 9.10 4.97 -9.33
N ALA A 78 8.17 4.02 -9.32
CA ALA A 78 8.45 2.62 -9.60
C ALA A 78 8.90 2.38 -11.04
N GLY A 79 8.26 3.03 -12.02
CA GLY A 79 8.73 3.11 -13.41
C GLY A 79 8.77 1.83 -14.23
N ARG A 80 8.21 0.72 -13.73
CA ARG A 80 8.13 -0.54 -14.48
C ARG A 80 7.07 -0.45 -15.59
N ALA A 81 7.12 -1.35 -16.57
CA ALA A 81 6.14 -1.37 -17.67
C ALA A 81 4.70 -1.47 -17.16
N LYS A 82 4.46 -2.36 -16.20
CA LYS A 82 3.16 -2.51 -15.53
C LYS A 82 2.73 -1.22 -14.83
N ASP A 83 3.67 -0.56 -14.16
CA ASP A 83 3.40 0.70 -13.45
C ASP A 83 3.01 1.82 -14.42
N ARG A 84 3.59 1.85 -15.61
CA ARG A 84 3.23 2.82 -16.65
C ARG A 84 1.80 2.62 -17.18
N GLU A 85 1.35 1.38 -17.31
CA GLU A 85 -0.04 1.07 -17.67
C GLU A 85 -0.99 1.49 -16.55
N ASP A 86 -0.67 1.12 -15.31
CA ASP A 86 -1.44 1.52 -14.13
C ASP A 86 -1.53 3.05 -14.03
N LEU A 87 -0.42 3.73 -14.34
CA LEU A 87 -0.35 5.19 -14.30
C LEU A 87 -1.31 5.85 -15.29
N LYS A 88 -1.44 5.31 -16.50
CA LYS A 88 -2.40 5.81 -17.48
C LYS A 88 -3.83 5.74 -16.95
N PHE A 89 -4.18 4.61 -16.34
CA PHE A 89 -5.50 4.40 -15.74
C PHE A 89 -5.75 5.35 -14.57
N LEU A 90 -4.76 5.51 -13.68
CA LEU A 90 -4.86 6.40 -12.52
C LEU A 90 -5.01 7.87 -12.93
N LYS A 91 -4.27 8.31 -13.95
CA LYS A 91 -4.40 9.68 -14.49
C LYS A 91 -5.77 9.92 -15.10
N LYS A 92 -6.33 8.92 -15.74
CA LYS A 92 -7.69 8.99 -16.28
C LYS A 92 -8.72 9.14 -15.17
N LEU A 93 -8.57 8.38 -14.07
CA LEU A 93 -9.43 8.50 -12.90
C LEU A 93 -9.35 9.88 -12.27
N LEU A 94 -8.15 10.43 -12.15
CA LEU A 94 -7.94 11.77 -11.61
C LEU A 94 -8.65 12.83 -12.45
N LYS A 95 -8.55 12.73 -13.76
CA LYS A 95 -9.23 13.63 -14.71
C LYS A 95 -10.75 13.57 -14.55
N MET A 96 -11.30 12.35 -14.43
CA MET A 96 -12.73 12.15 -14.19
C MET A 96 -13.18 12.78 -12.86
N LYS A 97 -12.39 12.61 -11.80
CA LYS A 97 -12.65 13.21 -10.49
C LYS A 97 -12.72 14.73 -10.58
N ILE A 98 -11.79 15.35 -11.31
CA ILE A 98 -11.76 16.81 -11.51
C ILE A 98 -12.98 17.28 -12.28
N GLU A 99 -13.38 16.57 -13.33
CA GLU A 99 -14.56 16.89 -14.14
C GLU A 99 -15.86 16.84 -13.32
N VAL A 100 -15.98 15.87 -12.41
CA VAL A 100 -17.17 15.73 -11.55
C VAL A 100 -17.26 16.89 -10.55
N ILE A 101 -16.14 17.40 -10.07
CA ILE A 101 -16.10 18.52 -9.11
C ILE A 101 -16.44 19.86 -9.78
N ARG A 102 -16.19 19.99 -11.08
CA ARG A 102 -16.53 21.18 -11.86
C ARG A 102 -18.05 21.24 -12.12
#